data_bf7e0e9015abcdd7190279fec665d1c7
#
_entry.id   bf7e0e9015abcdd7190279fec665d1c7
#
_cell.length_a   1.000
_cell.length_b   1.000
_cell.length_c   1.000
_cell.angle_alpha   90.00
_cell.angle_beta   90.00
_cell.angle_gamma   90.00
#
_symmetry.space_group_name_H-M   'P 1'
#
loop_
_entity.id
_entity.type
_entity.pdbx_description
1 polymer ?
#
loop_
_entity_poly.entity_id
_entity_poly.type
_entity_poly.pdbx_seq_one_letter_code
_entity_poly.pdbx_strand_id
1 'polypeptide(L)'
;MSTTLFDKVWDSHVVRQIEDGPDVFFIDRHFIHEVTSPVAFLGLKERGISVLYPERTFATADHNTPTINQHLPVEDALSANQLKALEENSAEYGISHWGLGNQKNGIVHVVGPENGITLPGATIVCGDSHTSTHGAFGAIAFGIGTSEVEMVLSTQCIMQPKPKKMRINVNGELQLGVTPKDVALYIISKLSTSGATGYFVEYAGGVFENMTMEGRMTVCNLTIEMGARGGMIAPDQTTFDYLEGRLYAPKGEAWDKAVAYWKTLKTDADATFDEEITFSAADIEPMITYGTNPGMGLGISKSIPGAKDVAEGEETYVKSLAYMGYNQGEAMIGKPIDYVFLGSCTNGRIEDFRAFASIVKGRQKAANVTAWLVPGSHVVEAQIKEEGILDILNQAGFVLRQPGCSACLAMNDDKVPAGKYAVSTSNRNFEGRQGPGARTLLASPYMAAAAAVTGVLTDPRELI
;
A
#
# COMPACT_ATOMS: atom_id res chain seq x y z
N MET A 1 -4.96 21.18 -26.54
CA MET A 1 -5.63 19.87 -26.40
C MET A 1 -5.93 19.67 -24.92
N SER A 2 -7.10 19.11 -24.61
CA SER A 2 -7.43 18.77 -23.22
C SER A 2 -6.58 17.60 -22.77
N THR A 3 -6.01 17.68 -21.56
CA THR A 3 -5.04 16.72 -21.04
C THR A 3 -5.50 16.14 -19.72
N THR A 4 -5.19 14.86 -19.48
CA THR A 4 -5.44 14.22 -18.18
C THR A 4 -4.40 14.66 -17.15
N LEU A 5 -4.69 14.45 -15.87
CA LEU A 5 -3.69 14.64 -14.82
C LEU A 5 -2.42 13.83 -15.10
N PHE A 6 -2.59 12.57 -15.53
CA PHE A 6 -1.47 11.71 -15.91
C PHE A 6 -0.62 12.33 -17.01
N ASP A 7 -1.24 12.84 -18.11
CA ASP A 7 -0.50 13.47 -19.20
C ASP A 7 0.26 14.72 -18.74
N LYS A 8 -0.35 15.57 -17.89
CA LYS A 8 0.30 16.78 -17.37
C LYS A 8 1.57 16.46 -16.60
N VAL A 9 1.54 15.41 -15.76
CA VAL A 9 2.71 14.99 -14.99
C VAL A 9 3.70 14.25 -15.88
N TRP A 10 3.24 13.31 -16.71
CA TRP A 10 4.12 12.53 -17.59
C TRP A 10 4.91 13.43 -18.55
N ASP A 11 4.21 14.26 -19.32
CA ASP A 11 4.83 15.05 -20.37
C ASP A 11 5.82 16.09 -19.82
N SER A 12 5.62 16.57 -18.58
CA SER A 12 6.56 17.46 -17.89
C SER A 12 7.86 16.79 -17.44
N HIS A 13 7.93 15.44 -17.43
CA HIS A 13 9.08 14.66 -16.97
C HIS A 13 9.77 13.89 -18.11
N VAL A 14 9.25 13.95 -19.33
CA VAL A 14 9.90 13.35 -20.49
C VAL A 14 11.12 14.18 -20.88
N VAL A 15 12.31 13.61 -20.68
CA VAL A 15 13.59 14.23 -21.07
C VAL A 15 13.84 14.06 -22.56
N ARG A 16 13.46 12.90 -23.11
CA ARG A 16 13.62 12.54 -24.52
C ARG A 16 12.62 11.45 -24.91
N GLN A 17 12.01 11.62 -26.05
CA GLN A 17 11.26 10.56 -26.72
C GLN A 17 12.19 9.80 -27.65
N ILE A 18 12.16 8.48 -27.59
CA ILE A 18 12.88 7.61 -28.52
C ILE A 18 11.90 7.24 -29.63
N GLU A 19 12.27 7.47 -30.88
CA GLU A 19 11.43 7.10 -32.02
C GLU A 19 11.15 5.59 -31.99
N ASP A 20 9.88 5.23 -32.08
CA ASP A 20 9.38 3.84 -31.94
C ASP A 20 9.83 3.10 -30.65
N GLY A 21 10.18 3.85 -29.62
CA GLY A 21 10.69 3.32 -28.34
C GLY A 21 10.08 3.95 -27.11
N PRO A 22 10.62 3.63 -25.92
CA PRO A 22 10.16 4.21 -24.67
C PRO A 22 10.60 5.65 -24.50
N ASP A 23 9.92 6.38 -23.61
CA ASP A 23 10.36 7.69 -23.15
C ASP A 23 11.53 7.58 -22.17
N VAL A 24 12.51 8.48 -22.26
CA VAL A 24 13.48 8.73 -21.18
C VAL A 24 12.81 9.65 -20.18
N PHE A 25 12.52 9.10 -19.00
CA PHE A 25 11.65 9.69 -18.00
C PHE A 25 12.45 10.08 -16.77
N PHE A 26 12.38 11.35 -16.35
CA PHE A 26 13.08 11.88 -15.21
C PHE A 26 12.37 11.48 -13.90
N ILE A 27 13.12 11.17 -12.85
CA ILE A 27 12.62 10.76 -11.54
C ILE A 27 12.97 11.81 -10.49
N ASP A 28 11.94 12.40 -9.85
CA ASP A 28 12.13 13.41 -8.81
C ASP A 28 12.59 12.83 -7.49
N ARG A 29 12.04 11.66 -7.10
CA ARG A 29 12.32 11.00 -5.82
C ARG A 29 12.53 9.52 -6.02
N HIS A 30 13.57 9.02 -5.39
CA HIS A 30 13.90 7.61 -5.39
C HIS A 30 13.92 7.09 -3.96
N PHE A 31 13.05 6.13 -3.66
CA PHE A 31 13.10 5.41 -2.38
C PHE A 31 13.83 4.09 -2.56
N ILE A 32 14.66 3.75 -1.59
CA ILE A 32 15.38 2.48 -1.56
C ILE A 32 15.24 1.80 -0.20
N HIS A 33 15.31 0.48 -0.21
CA HIS A 33 15.26 -0.36 0.98
C HIS A 33 16.27 -1.51 0.88
N GLU A 34 16.41 -2.28 1.94
CA GLU A 34 17.48 -3.28 2.10
C GLU A 34 17.39 -4.47 1.15
N VAL A 35 16.22 -4.75 0.54
CA VAL A 35 16.06 -5.97 -0.28
C VAL A 35 16.59 -5.77 -1.70
N THR A 36 16.27 -4.66 -2.36
CA THR A 36 16.60 -4.44 -3.78
C THR A 36 17.85 -3.59 -4.01
N SER A 37 18.21 -2.72 -3.06
CA SER A 37 19.32 -1.78 -3.24
C SER A 37 20.73 -2.38 -3.20
N PRO A 38 21.07 -3.45 -2.44
CA PRO A 38 22.44 -3.96 -2.35
C PRO A 38 23.04 -4.35 -3.71
N VAL A 39 22.26 -5.03 -4.54
CA VAL A 39 22.69 -5.47 -5.89
C VAL A 39 22.89 -4.28 -6.82
N ALA A 40 22.01 -3.25 -6.74
CA ALA A 40 22.16 -2.03 -7.53
C ALA A 40 23.43 -1.26 -7.17
N PHE A 41 23.76 -1.14 -5.88
CA PHE A 41 25.02 -0.51 -5.45
C PHE A 41 26.25 -1.32 -5.85
N LEU A 42 26.17 -2.65 -5.84
CA LEU A 42 27.26 -3.49 -6.35
C LEU A 42 27.54 -3.20 -7.83
N GLY A 43 26.49 -3.10 -8.66
CA GLY A 43 26.64 -2.74 -10.09
C GLY A 43 27.27 -1.36 -10.29
N LEU A 44 26.92 -0.37 -9.48
CA LEU A 44 27.58 0.95 -9.51
C LEU A 44 29.07 0.86 -9.17
N LYS A 45 29.43 0.12 -8.12
CA LYS A 45 30.84 -0.07 -7.69
C LYS A 45 31.67 -0.77 -8.76
N GLU A 46 31.17 -1.86 -9.34
CA GLU A 46 31.87 -2.60 -10.41
C GLU A 46 32.13 -1.75 -11.65
N ARG A 47 31.24 -0.81 -11.94
CA ARG A 47 31.34 0.10 -13.07
C ARG A 47 32.06 1.42 -12.75
N GLY A 48 32.40 1.66 -11.49
CA GLY A 48 33.04 2.90 -11.04
C GLY A 48 32.12 4.14 -11.20
N ILE A 49 30.80 3.96 -11.08
CA ILE A 49 29.79 5.01 -11.23
C ILE A 49 29.31 5.46 -9.85
N SER A 50 29.18 6.77 -9.65
CA SER A 50 28.65 7.36 -8.42
C SER A 50 27.13 7.58 -8.52
N VAL A 51 26.48 7.77 -7.38
CA VAL A 51 25.09 8.24 -7.32
C VAL A 51 25.03 9.71 -7.78
N LEU A 52 24.16 10.03 -8.73
CA LEU A 52 24.13 11.35 -9.36
C LEU A 52 23.55 12.44 -8.44
N TYR A 53 22.40 12.14 -7.80
CA TYR A 53 21.67 13.07 -6.91
C TYR A 53 21.29 12.37 -5.59
N PRO A 54 22.24 12.19 -4.65
CA PRO A 54 21.96 11.50 -3.39
C PRO A 54 20.87 12.20 -2.56
N GLU A 55 20.70 13.51 -2.69
CA GLU A 55 19.65 14.29 -2.01
C GLU A 55 18.23 14.02 -2.52
N ARG A 56 18.09 13.32 -3.65
CA ARG A 56 16.80 12.88 -4.21
C ARG A 56 16.47 11.45 -3.84
N THR A 57 17.41 10.74 -3.19
CA THR A 57 17.28 9.35 -2.78
C THR A 57 17.12 9.25 -1.26
N PHE A 58 16.16 8.43 -0.82
CA PHE A 58 15.84 8.22 0.60
C PHE A 58 15.82 6.73 0.90
N ALA A 59 16.57 6.31 1.91
CA ALA A 59 16.71 4.92 2.31
C ALA A 59 16.00 4.65 3.64
N THR A 60 15.23 3.58 3.72
CA THR A 60 14.65 3.08 4.97
C THR A 60 14.72 1.55 5.00
N ALA A 61 14.82 0.99 6.20
CA ALA A 61 14.77 -0.45 6.42
C ALA A 61 13.37 -0.84 6.87
N ASP A 62 12.70 -1.76 6.14
CA ASP A 62 11.30 -2.09 6.43
C ASP A 62 10.89 -3.56 6.19
N HIS A 63 11.54 -4.27 5.26
CA HIS A 63 11.14 -5.62 4.86
C HIS A 63 11.69 -6.72 5.79
N ASN A 64 12.99 -6.67 6.07
CA ASN A 64 13.71 -7.65 6.88
C ASN A 64 13.87 -7.23 8.36
N THR A 65 13.06 -6.29 8.80
CA THR A 65 13.11 -5.80 10.17
C THR A 65 12.28 -6.66 11.12
N PRO A 66 12.79 -7.01 12.31
CA PRO A 66 11.97 -7.63 13.33
C PRO A 66 10.90 -6.64 13.82
N THR A 67 9.77 -7.16 14.32
CA THR A 67 8.70 -6.33 14.91
C THR A 67 8.65 -6.41 16.44
N ILE A 68 9.63 -7.10 17.01
CA ILE A 68 9.88 -7.17 18.45
C ILE A 68 11.39 -7.07 18.69
N ASN A 69 11.78 -6.43 19.80
CA ASN A 69 13.18 -6.32 20.22
C ASN A 69 14.13 -5.72 19.15
N GLN A 70 13.65 -4.71 18.39
CA GLN A 70 14.46 -4.05 17.34
C GLN A 70 15.77 -3.45 17.84
N HIS A 71 15.94 -3.28 19.14
CA HIS A 71 17.18 -2.82 19.78
C HIS A 71 18.27 -3.91 19.90
N LEU A 72 17.90 -5.17 19.65
CA LEU A 72 18.85 -6.29 19.63
C LEU A 72 19.38 -6.52 18.20
N PRO A 73 20.54 -7.18 18.07
CA PRO A 73 21.04 -7.59 16.74
C PRO A 73 20.05 -8.51 16.03
N VAL A 74 19.91 -8.33 14.72
CA VAL A 74 19.06 -9.20 13.87
C VAL A 74 19.75 -10.57 13.77
N GLU A 75 19.05 -11.63 14.20
CA GLU A 75 19.60 -12.99 14.29
C GLU A 75 19.75 -13.66 12.92
N ASP A 76 18.83 -13.40 11.99
CA ASP A 76 18.93 -13.92 10.63
C ASP A 76 20.08 -13.26 9.87
N ALA A 77 21.08 -14.04 9.51
CA ALA A 77 22.31 -13.54 8.90
C ALA A 77 22.09 -12.87 7.53
N LEU A 78 21.09 -13.32 6.74
CA LEU A 78 20.78 -12.72 5.45
C LEU A 78 20.16 -11.33 5.65
N SER A 79 19.17 -11.24 6.51
CA SER A 79 18.52 -9.97 6.89
C SER A 79 19.54 -8.98 7.48
N ALA A 80 20.37 -9.43 8.42
CA ALA A 80 21.41 -8.60 9.02
C ALA A 80 22.41 -8.05 7.96
N ASN A 81 22.84 -8.88 7.01
CA ASN A 81 23.74 -8.46 5.93
C ASN A 81 23.08 -7.44 4.98
N GLN A 82 21.79 -7.62 4.65
CA GLN A 82 21.08 -6.68 3.80
C GLN A 82 20.86 -5.33 4.48
N LEU A 83 20.50 -5.31 5.75
CA LEU A 83 20.36 -4.09 6.55
C LEU A 83 21.70 -3.35 6.65
N LYS A 84 22.78 -4.07 6.94
CA LYS A 84 24.15 -3.52 6.98
C LYS A 84 24.56 -2.95 5.63
N ALA A 85 24.31 -3.66 4.53
CA ALA A 85 24.63 -3.19 3.19
C ALA A 85 23.88 -1.89 2.83
N LEU A 86 22.61 -1.76 3.23
CA LEU A 86 21.85 -0.53 3.04
C LEU A 86 22.47 0.64 3.80
N GLU A 87 22.85 0.43 5.06
CA GLU A 87 23.50 1.44 5.90
C GLU A 87 24.86 1.88 5.33
N GLU A 88 25.76 0.93 5.01
CA GLU A 88 27.08 1.18 4.47
C GLU A 88 27.03 1.91 3.12
N ASN A 89 26.19 1.45 2.19
CA ASN A 89 26.02 2.08 0.89
C ASN A 89 25.40 3.49 1.02
N SER A 90 24.42 3.68 1.88
CA SER A 90 23.83 5.00 2.11
C SER A 90 24.86 5.99 2.66
N ALA A 91 25.70 5.55 3.59
CA ALA A 91 26.77 6.37 4.14
C ALA A 91 27.84 6.69 3.09
N GLU A 92 28.24 5.71 2.29
CA GLU A 92 29.28 5.87 1.24
C GLU A 92 28.85 6.90 0.18
N TYR A 93 27.58 6.88 -0.23
CA TYR A 93 27.07 7.76 -1.28
C TYR A 93 26.36 9.02 -0.76
N GLY A 94 26.31 9.25 0.56
CA GLY A 94 25.69 10.44 1.14
C GLY A 94 24.18 10.47 1.05
N ILE A 95 23.51 9.31 1.03
CA ILE A 95 22.06 9.15 0.96
C ILE A 95 21.47 9.25 2.37
N SER A 96 20.34 9.96 2.52
CA SER A 96 19.57 9.99 3.76
C SER A 96 19.05 8.61 4.12
N HIS A 97 19.50 8.05 5.27
CA HIS A 97 19.13 6.72 5.72
C HIS A 97 18.41 6.73 7.06
N TRP A 98 17.26 6.05 7.12
CA TRP A 98 16.43 5.85 8.30
C TRP A 98 16.35 4.36 8.64
N GLY A 99 17.45 3.83 9.19
CA GLY A 99 17.56 2.44 9.63
C GLY A 99 16.91 2.18 10.99
N LEU A 100 17.04 0.94 11.47
CA LEU A 100 16.55 0.54 12.79
C LEU A 100 17.09 1.46 13.89
N GLY A 101 16.23 1.84 14.84
CA GLY A 101 16.56 2.79 15.92
C GLY A 101 16.42 4.28 15.53
N ASN A 102 16.23 4.62 14.26
CA ASN A 102 15.95 5.99 13.85
C ASN A 102 14.45 6.30 14.05
N GLN A 103 14.14 7.45 14.66
CA GLN A 103 12.76 7.87 14.93
C GLN A 103 11.91 8.09 13.64
N LYS A 104 12.55 8.22 12.49
CA LYS A 104 11.90 8.32 11.18
C LYS A 104 11.82 6.98 10.45
N ASN A 105 12.29 5.89 11.08
CA ASN A 105 12.19 4.56 10.47
C ASN A 105 10.75 4.08 10.38
N GLY A 106 10.47 3.31 9.37
CA GLY A 106 9.18 2.68 9.08
C GLY A 106 9.10 2.23 7.63
N ILE A 107 7.93 1.75 7.26
CA ILE A 107 7.64 1.27 5.91
C ILE A 107 7.83 2.41 4.91
N VAL A 108 8.57 2.16 3.83
CA VAL A 108 8.95 3.16 2.83
C VAL A 108 7.76 3.99 2.31
N HIS A 109 6.63 3.34 2.03
CA HIS A 109 5.41 3.99 1.52
C HIS A 109 4.55 4.66 2.62
N VAL A 110 5.00 4.61 3.88
CA VAL A 110 4.43 5.35 5.00
C VAL A 110 5.32 6.56 5.31
N VAL A 111 6.62 6.35 5.46
CA VAL A 111 7.55 7.42 5.87
C VAL A 111 7.76 8.49 4.80
N GLY A 112 7.66 8.14 3.51
CA GLY A 112 7.74 9.11 2.41
C GLY A 112 6.65 10.19 2.49
N PRO A 113 5.36 9.82 2.53
CA PRO A 113 4.26 10.74 2.77
C PRO A 113 4.34 11.49 4.09
N GLU A 114 4.60 10.80 5.20
CA GLU A 114 4.67 11.40 6.53
C GLU A 114 5.70 12.51 6.64
N ASN A 115 6.80 12.39 5.93
CA ASN A 115 7.85 13.41 5.92
C ASN A 115 7.65 14.49 4.85
N GLY A 116 6.61 14.41 4.00
CA GLY A 116 6.37 15.37 2.92
C GLY A 116 7.36 15.26 1.76
N ILE A 117 7.96 14.08 1.55
CA ILE A 117 8.84 13.81 0.39
C ILE A 117 7.99 13.56 -0.85
N THR A 118 6.81 12.96 -0.66
CA THR A 118 5.80 12.73 -1.69
C THR A 118 5.05 14.03 -1.94
N LEU A 119 5.20 14.58 -3.13
CA LEU A 119 4.59 15.87 -3.51
C LEU A 119 3.73 15.71 -4.78
N PRO A 120 2.65 16.51 -4.92
CA PRO A 120 1.85 16.53 -6.14
C PRO A 120 2.68 16.86 -7.39
N GLY A 121 2.41 16.12 -8.46
CA GLY A 121 3.09 16.31 -9.74
C GLY A 121 4.51 15.78 -9.81
N ALA A 122 5.00 15.10 -8.78
CA ALA A 122 6.32 14.48 -8.79
C ALA A 122 6.30 13.08 -9.42
N THR A 123 7.47 12.63 -9.85
CA THR A 123 7.73 11.25 -10.28
C THR A 123 8.50 10.51 -9.19
N ILE A 124 8.00 9.34 -8.78
CA ILE A 124 8.51 8.61 -7.61
C ILE A 124 8.70 7.14 -7.96
N VAL A 125 9.86 6.59 -7.64
CA VAL A 125 10.14 5.17 -7.84
C VAL A 125 10.76 4.53 -6.60
N CYS A 126 10.57 3.21 -6.48
CA CYS A 126 11.18 2.36 -5.47
C CYS A 126 11.27 0.93 -6.01
N GLY A 127 12.15 0.12 -5.46
CA GLY A 127 12.25 -1.32 -5.75
C GLY A 127 11.09 -2.17 -5.17
N ASP A 128 9.93 -1.58 -4.97
CA ASP A 128 8.69 -2.20 -4.45
C ASP A 128 7.48 -1.78 -5.30
N SER A 129 6.64 -2.76 -5.66
CA SER A 129 5.46 -2.53 -6.49
C SER A 129 4.43 -1.57 -5.85
N HIS A 130 4.34 -1.54 -4.51
CA HIS A 130 3.39 -0.66 -3.79
C HIS A 130 3.83 0.81 -3.74
N THR A 131 4.89 1.20 -4.47
CA THR A 131 5.24 2.59 -4.76
C THR A 131 4.05 3.37 -5.35
N SER A 132 3.11 2.69 -5.99
CA SER A 132 1.82 3.26 -6.43
C SER A 132 1.08 4.03 -5.33
N THR A 133 1.31 3.72 -4.05
CA THR A 133 0.76 4.45 -2.88
C THR A 133 0.93 5.97 -3.00
N HIS A 134 2.07 6.42 -3.50
CA HIS A 134 2.40 7.85 -3.61
C HIS A 134 1.53 8.59 -4.64
N GLY A 135 0.87 7.87 -5.55
CA GLY A 135 -0.09 8.44 -6.49
C GLY A 135 -1.33 9.07 -5.84
N ALA A 136 -1.60 8.75 -4.57
CA ALA A 136 -2.62 9.40 -3.75
C ALA A 136 -2.46 10.94 -3.65
N PHE A 137 -1.28 11.44 -3.93
CA PHE A 137 -0.92 12.86 -3.92
C PHE A 137 -0.95 13.49 -5.32
N GLY A 138 -1.38 12.77 -6.36
CA GLY A 138 -1.29 13.24 -7.75
C GLY A 138 0.13 13.15 -8.32
N ALA A 139 0.95 12.26 -7.79
CA ALA A 139 2.27 11.91 -8.31
C ALA A 139 2.17 10.73 -9.29
N ILE A 140 3.08 10.63 -10.25
CA ILE A 140 3.31 9.39 -10.99
C ILE A 140 4.29 8.54 -10.21
N ALA A 141 3.80 7.44 -9.64
CA ALA A 141 4.58 6.59 -8.77
C ALA A 141 4.42 5.11 -9.12
N PHE A 142 5.54 4.39 -9.24
CA PHE A 142 5.52 2.98 -9.61
C PHE A 142 6.77 2.22 -9.16
N GLY A 143 6.60 0.90 -9.03
CA GLY A 143 7.69 0.00 -8.69
C GLY A 143 8.62 -0.25 -9.86
N ILE A 144 9.92 -0.43 -9.58
CA ILE A 144 10.98 -0.70 -10.54
C ILE A 144 11.81 -1.91 -10.15
N GLY A 145 12.43 -2.55 -11.13
CA GLY A 145 13.35 -3.68 -10.89
C GLY A 145 14.73 -3.23 -10.43
N THR A 146 15.52 -4.16 -9.90
CA THR A 146 16.87 -3.87 -9.35
C THR A 146 17.80 -3.19 -10.36
N SER A 147 17.79 -3.59 -11.63
CA SER A 147 18.59 -2.94 -12.68
C SER A 147 18.15 -1.50 -12.95
N GLU A 148 16.85 -1.23 -12.79
CA GLU A 148 16.31 0.13 -12.93
C GLU A 148 16.64 0.98 -11.70
N VAL A 149 16.73 0.37 -10.47
CA VAL A 149 17.25 1.06 -9.28
C VAL A 149 18.67 1.56 -9.54
N GLU A 150 19.55 0.72 -10.10
CA GLU A 150 20.90 1.12 -10.48
C GLU A 150 20.90 2.27 -11.51
N MET A 151 20.03 2.18 -12.52
CA MET A 151 19.88 3.21 -13.55
C MET A 151 19.45 4.54 -12.94
N VAL A 152 18.45 4.56 -12.06
CA VAL A 152 17.99 5.78 -11.41
C VAL A 152 19.04 6.37 -10.49
N LEU A 153 19.76 5.56 -9.71
CA LEU A 153 20.87 6.04 -8.88
C LEU A 153 21.95 6.72 -9.70
N SER A 154 22.27 6.19 -10.90
CA SER A 154 23.36 6.70 -11.75
C SER A 154 22.97 7.84 -12.66
N THR A 155 21.68 7.95 -13.08
CA THR A 155 21.25 8.89 -14.14
C THR A 155 20.07 9.78 -13.75
N GLN A 156 19.37 9.47 -12.66
CA GLN A 156 18.08 10.05 -12.27
C GLN A 156 16.97 9.89 -13.33
N CYS A 157 17.17 8.99 -14.26
CA CYS A 157 16.22 8.71 -15.35
C CYS A 157 15.99 7.22 -15.49
N ILE A 158 14.88 6.89 -16.16
CA ILE A 158 14.49 5.52 -16.49
C ILE A 158 13.87 5.51 -17.89
N MET A 159 13.96 4.39 -18.59
CA MET A 159 13.27 4.20 -19.87
C MET A 159 11.93 3.50 -19.61
N GLN A 160 10.83 4.18 -19.93
CA GLN A 160 9.47 3.63 -19.70
C GLN A 160 8.57 3.87 -20.91
N PRO A 161 7.85 2.84 -21.40
CA PRO A 161 6.75 3.06 -22.32
C PRO A 161 5.63 3.81 -21.61
N LYS A 162 5.03 4.81 -22.29
CA LYS A 162 3.87 5.53 -21.76
C LYS A 162 2.68 4.58 -21.66
N PRO A 163 2.12 4.31 -20.48
CA PRO A 163 0.97 3.42 -20.33
C PRO A 163 -0.31 4.05 -20.89
N LYS A 164 -1.31 3.22 -21.18
CA LYS A 164 -2.67 3.67 -21.43
C LYS A 164 -3.28 4.28 -20.17
N LYS A 165 -4.33 5.06 -20.33
CA LYS A 165 -5.03 5.76 -19.25
C LYS A 165 -6.38 5.13 -19.00
N MET A 166 -6.62 4.70 -17.76
CA MET A 166 -7.91 4.24 -17.29
C MET A 166 -8.45 5.21 -16.25
N ARG A 167 -9.75 5.50 -16.27
CA ARG A 167 -10.43 6.24 -15.22
C ARG A 167 -11.44 5.36 -14.51
N ILE A 168 -11.39 5.37 -13.18
CA ILE A 168 -12.35 4.67 -12.34
C ILE A 168 -13.09 5.69 -11.48
N ASN A 169 -14.39 5.82 -11.70
CA ASN A 169 -15.27 6.69 -10.95
C ASN A 169 -16.05 5.87 -9.91
N VAL A 170 -16.12 6.35 -8.66
CA VAL A 170 -17.07 5.82 -7.65
C VAL A 170 -17.90 6.97 -7.11
N ASN A 171 -19.21 6.89 -7.33
CA ASN A 171 -20.16 7.95 -6.99
C ASN A 171 -21.17 7.51 -5.92
N GLY A 172 -21.66 8.47 -5.15
CA GLY A 172 -22.58 8.26 -4.04
C GLY A 172 -21.89 8.30 -2.69
N GLU A 173 -22.59 7.82 -1.66
CA GLU A 173 -22.09 7.77 -0.28
C GLU A 173 -21.81 6.33 0.12
N LEU A 174 -20.68 6.09 0.78
CA LEU A 174 -20.32 4.78 1.32
C LEU A 174 -21.24 4.41 2.48
N GLN A 175 -21.61 3.14 2.56
CA GLN A 175 -22.39 2.60 3.67
C GLN A 175 -21.60 2.59 4.97
N LEU A 176 -22.28 2.54 6.11
CA LEU A 176 -21.66 2.35 7.42
C LEU A 176 -20.76 1.10 7.41
N GLY A 177 -19.57 1.21 7.98
CA GLY A 177 -18.62 0.11 8.08
C GLY A 177 -17.79 -0.16 6.82
N VAL A 178 -18.05 0.54 5.71
CA VAL A 178 -17.25 0.48 4.49
C VAL A 178 -16.05 1.41 4.58
N THR A 179 -14.88 0.90 4.29
CA THR A 179 -13.61 1.62 4.32
C THR A 179 -13.00 1.76 2.92
N PRO A 180 -11.97 2.60 2.71
CA PRO A 180 -11.22 2.64 1.46
C PRO A 180 -10.66 1.29 1.00
N LYS A 181 -10.32 0.39 1.94
CA LYS A 181 -9.91 -0.99 1.65
C LYS A 181 -11.02 -1.78 0.97
N ASP A 182 -12.25 -1.65 1.45
CA ASP A 182 -13.41 -2.33 0.88
C ASP A 182 -13.70 -1.81 -0.53
N VAL A 183 -13.58 -0.49 -0.75
CA VAL A 183 -13.70 0.11 -2.10
C VAL A 183 -12.68 -0.48 -3.06
N ALA A 184 -11.41 -0.56 -2.66
CA ALA A 184 -10.37 -1.13 -3.51
C ALA A 184 -10.60 -2.62 -3.79
N LEU A 185 -10.93 -3.43 -2.77
CA LEU A 185 -11.24 -4.85 -2.94
C LEU A 185 -12.48 -5.07 -3.83
N TYR A 186 -13.49 -4.22 -3.70
CA TYR A 186 -14.66 -4.27 -4.58
C TYR A 186 -14.28 -4.04 -6.04
N ILE A 187 -13.52 -2.98 -6.32
CA ILE A 187 -13.06 -2.66 -7.68
C ILE A 187 -12.26 -3.84 -8.26
N ILE A 188 -11.29 -4.36 -7.51
CA ILE A 188 -10.46 -5.48 -7.97
C ILE A 188 -11.32 -6.72 -8.22
N SER A 189 -12.31 -7.01 -7.36
CA SER A 189 -13.22 -8.16 -7.56
C SER A 189 -14.09 -8.05 -8.82
N LYS A 190 -14.28 -6.83 -9.36
CA LYS A 190 -15.02 -6.60 -10.61
C LYS A 190 -14.14 -6.63 -11.84
N LEU A 191 -12.89 -6.19 -11.72
CA LEU A 191 -11.97 -6.06 -12.86
C LEU A 191 -11.00 -7.24 -12.99
N SER A 192 -10.85 -8.07 -11.98
CA SER A 192 -9.82 -9.11 -11.79
C SER A 192 -8.42 -8.57 -11.49
N THR A 193 -7.51 -9.48 -11.16
CA THR A 193 -6.08 -9.17 -10.93
C THR A 193 -5.32 -8.74 -12.19
N SER A 194 -5.91 -8.81 -13.36
CA SER A 194 -5.33 -8.39 -14.64
C SER A 194 -6.12 -7.29 -15.35
N GLY A 195 -7.23 -6.82 -14.77
CA GLY A 195 -8.18 -5.92 -15.43
C GLY A 195 -7.63 -4.54 -15.81
N ALA A 196 -6.56 -4.09 -15.18
CA ALA A 196 -5.92 -2.82 -15.50
C ALA A 196 -4.49 -2.99 -16.06
N THR A 197 -4.17 -4.17 -16.62
CA THR A 197 -2.85 -4.45 -17.20
C THR A 197 -2.54 -3.50 -18.36
N GLY A 198 -1.40 -2.80 -18.26
CA GLY A 198 -0.96 -1.82 -19.26
C GLY A 198 -1.54 -0.41 -19.08
N TYR A 199 -2.33 -0.19 -18.03
CA TYR A 199 -2.90 1.10 -17.70
C TYR A 199 -2.20 1.78 -16.52
N PHE A 200 -2.28 3.12 -16.51
CA PHE A 200 -2.18 3.94 -15.32
C PHE A 200 -3.59 4.43 -14.96
N VAL A 201 -4.00 4.27 -13.70
CA VAL A 201 -5.39 4.48 -13.27
C VAL A 201 -5.55 5.82 -12.59
N GLU A 202 -6.50 6.66 -13.05
CA GLU A 202 -6.95 7.84 -12.34
C GLU A 202 -8.28 7.53 -11.62
N TYR A 203 -8.31 7.72 -10.31
CA TYR A 203 -9.51 7.60 -9.51
C TYR A 203 -10.22 8.94 -9.38
N ALA A 204 -11.54 8.96 -9.61
CA ALA A 204 -12.38 10.15 -9.56
C ALA A 204 -13.78 9.85 -9.03
N GLY A 205 -14.55 10.90 -8.79
CA GLY A 205 -15.89 10.84 -8.21
C GLY A 205 -15.94 11.11 -6.71
N GLY A 206 -17.13 11.38 -6.22
CA GLY A 206 -17.35 11.89 -4.88
C GLY A 206 -16.77 11.02 -3.75
N VAL A 207 -16.68 9.70 -3.96
CA VAL A 207 -16.09 8.81 -2.94
C VAL A 207 -14.62 9.11 -2.73
N PHE A 208 -13.82 9.28 -3.80
CA PHE A 208 -12.39 9.55 -3.68
C PHE A 208 -12.10 10.99 -3.28
N GLU A 209 -12.92 11.95 -3.72
CA GLU A 209 -12.81 13.35 -3.33
C GLU A 209 -13.02 13.55 -1.82
N ASN A 210 -13.93 12.77 -1.23
CA ASN A 210 -14.24 12.83 0.21
C ASN A 210 -13.36 11.91 1.08
N MET A 211 -12.46 11.11 0.48
CA MET A 211 -11.52 10.29 1.24
C MET A 211 -10.43 11.13 1.91
N THR A 212 -10.04 10.69 3.11
CA THR A 212 -8.80 11.14 3.76
C THR A 212 -7.57 10.76 2.93
N MET A 213 -6.42 11.36 3.21
CA MET A 213 -5.18 10.98 2.52
C MET A 213 -4.79 9.53 2.79
N GLU A 214 -5.00 9.02 3.98
CA GLU A 214 -4.78 7.62 4.36
C GLU A 214 -5.65 6.68 3.53
N GLY A 215 -6.92 7.04 3.33
CA GLY A 215 -7.83 6.30 2.46
C GLY A 215 -7.38 6.30 1.00
N ARG A 216 -6.99 7.46 0.46
CA ARG A 216 -6.45 7.59 -0.90
C ARG A 216 -5.18 6.75 -1.09
N MET A 217 -4.28 6.75 -0.09
CA MET A 217 -3.08 5.92 -0.09
C MET A 217 -3.41 4.43 -0.10
N THR A 218 -4.43 3.99 0.63
CA THR A 218 -4.90 2.59 0.60
C THR A 218 -5.39 2.18 -0.79
N VAL A 219 -6.17 3.03 -1.46
CA VAL A 219 -6.68 2.76 -2.81
C VAL A 219 -5.55 2.72 -3.83
N CYS A 220 -4.68 3.73 -3.84
CA CYS A 220 -3.53 3.77 -4.76
C CYS A 220 -2.53 2.63 -4.50
N ASN A 221 -2.36 2.21 -3.24
CA ASN A 221 -1.55 1.05 -2.87
C ASN A 221 -2.05 -0.22 -3.56
N LEU A 222 -3.35 -0.49 -3.49
CA LEU A 222 -3.96 -1.69 -4.04
C LEU A 222 -4.17 -1.67 -5.55
N THR A 223 -3.93 -0.55 -6.21
CA THR A 223 -4.10 -0.42 -7.67
C THR A 223 -3.26 -1.43 -8.45
N ILE A 224 -2.06 -1.74 -7.98
CA ILE A 224 -1.18 -2.69 -8.66
C ILE A 224 -1.71 -4.13 -8.57
N GLU A 225 -2.61 -4.43 -7.66
CA GLU A 225 -3.20 -5.75 -7.50
C GLU A 225 -4.25 -6.10 -8.59
N MET A 226 -4.62 -5.13 -9.43
CA MET A 226 -5.39 -5.37 -10.67
C MET A 226 -4.52 -5.26 -11.93
N GLY A 227 -3.20 -5.36 -11.79
CA GLY A 227 -2.23 -5.36 -12.89
C GLY A 227 -1.86 -3.98 -13.43
N ALA A 228 -2.36 -2.90 -12.86
CA ALA A 228 -2.04 -1.54 -13.28
C ALA A 228 -0.57 -1.18 -13.04
N ARG A 229 -0.04 -0.24 -13.81
CA ARG A 229 1.30 0.32 -13.59
C ARG A 229 1.36 1.19 -12.33
N GLY A 230 0.27 1.86 -12.01
CA GLY A 230 0.08 2.70 -10.85
C GLY A 230 -1.31 3.30 -10.81
N GLY A 231 -1.64 3.97 -9.71
CA GLY A 231 -2.88 4.71 -9.54
C GLY A 231 -2.62 6.10 -9.03
N MET A 232 -3.51 7.05 -9.37
CA MET A 232 -3.39 8.43 -8.92
C MET A 232 -4.74 9.05 -8.61
N ILE A 233 -4.73 10.03 -7.71
CA ILE A 233 -5.88 10.87 -7.36
C ILE A 233 -5.45 12.33 -7.51
N ALA A 234 -6.27 13.16 -8.13
CA ALA A 234 -5.97 14.57 -8.28
C ALA A 234 -5.78 15.25 -6.91
N PRO A 235 -4.71 16.05 -6.71
CA PRO A 235 -4.48 16.74 -5.46
C PRO A 235 -5.52 17.84 -5.25
N ASP A 236 -6.01 17.96 -4.05
CA ASP A 236 -7.00 18.94 -3.63
C ASP A 236 -6.65 19.51 -2.24
N GLN A 237 -7.59 20.20 -1.61
CA GLN A 237 -7.36 20.80 -0.30
C GLN A 237 -6.98 19.76 0.77
N THR A 238 -7.56 18.56 0.75
CA THR A 238 -7.20 17.45 1.65
C THR A 238 -5.72 17.08 1.50
N THR A 239 -5.22 17.06 0.26
CA THR A 239 -3.79 16.81 -0.02
C THR A 239 -2.90 17.94 0.51
N PHE A 240 -3.34 19.18 0.33
CA PHE A 240 -2.54 20.36 0.76
C PHE A 240 -2.48 20.43 2.28
N ASP A 241 -3.60 20.25 2.98
CA ASP A 241 -3.68 20.24 4.44
C ASP A 241 -2.81 19.11 5.05
N TYR A 242 -2.77 17.94 4.38
CA TYR A 242 -1.90 16.84 4.81
C TYR A 242 -0.40 17.19 4.69
N LEU A 243 0.01 17.93 3.67
CA LEU A 243 1.41 18.25 3.38
C LEU A 243 1.92 19.49 4.14
N GLU A 244 1.03 20.40 4.53
CA GLU A 244 1.43 21.64 5.17
C GLU A 244 2.25 21.39 6.44
N GLY A 245 3.40 22.08 6.55
CA GLY A 245 4.28 22.00 7.71
C GLY A 245 5.17 20.76 7.79
N ARG A 246 5.02 19.78 6.89
CA ARG A 246 5.87 18.57 6.89
C ARG A 246 7.33 18.91 6.56
N LEU A 247 8.24 18.05 7.02
CA LEU A 247 9.68 18.31 7.03
C LEU A 247 10.24 18.68 5.65
N TYR A 248 9.91 17.91 4.61
CA TYR A 248 10.41 18.10 3.24
C TYR A 248 9.42 18.81 2.32
N ALA A 249 8.23 19.18 2.82
CA ALA A 249 7.31 20.02 2.06
C ALA A 249 7.86 21.45 1.90
N PRO A 250 7.53 22.13 0.78
CA PRO A 250 7.87 23.54 0.61
C PRO A 250 7.39 24.41 1.77
N LYS A 251 8.06 25.54 2.03
CA LYS A 251 7.73 26.44 3.15
C LYS A 251 7.66 27.90 2.66
N GLY A 252 6.82 28.72 3.32
CA GLY A 252 6.67 30.14 3.01
C GLY A 252 6.27 30.39 1.55
N GLU A 253 6.91 31.33 0.87
CA GLU A 253 6.61 31.65 -0.54
C GLU A 253 6.75 30.45 -1.50
N ALA A 254 7.63 29.48 -1.18
CA ALA A 254 7.76 28.25 -1.98
C ALA A 254 6.53 27.36 -1.84
N TRP A 255 5.90 27.35 -0.66
CA TRP A 255 4.62 26.66 -0.42
C TRP A 255 3.50 27.27 -1.24
N ASP A 256 3.36 28.61 -1.21
CA ASP A 256 2.31 29.30 -1.96
C ASP A 256 2.42 29.04 -3.47
N LYS A 257 3.64 29.06 -4.01
CA LYS A 257 3.93 28.74 -5.42
C LYS A 257 3.62 27.29 -5.74
N ALA A 258 3.97 26.38 -4.84
CA ALA A 258 3.71 24.96 -5.00
C ALA A 258 2.20 24.67 -5.01
N VAL A 259 1.44 25.22 -4.06
CA VAL A 259 -0.02 25.06 -4.01
C VAL A 259 -0.69 25.65 -5.25
N ALA A 260 -0.24 26.83 -5.72
CA ALA A 260 -0.74 27.41 -6.97
C ALA A 260 -0.53 26.50 -8.18
N TYR A 261 0.64 25.84 -8.27
CA TYR A 261 0.92 24.85 -9.30
C TYR A 261 0.07 23.57 -9.11
N TRP A 262 0.02 23.02 -7.89
CA TRP A 262 -0.71 21.80 -7.58
C TRP A 262 -2.20 21.88 -7.90
N LYS A 263 -2.81 23.07 -7.73
CA LYS A 263 -4.21 23.33 -8.12
C LYS A 263 -4.47 23.19 -9.63
N THR A 264 -3.43 23.23 -10.46
CA THR A 264 -3.53 22.99 -11.91
C THR A 264 -3.49 21.50 -12.26
N LEU A 265 -3.04 20.65 -11.33
CA LEU A 265 -2.87 19.21 -11.50
C LEU A 265 -4.22 18.48 -11.33
N LYS A 266 -5.09 18.66 -12.29
CA LYS A 266 -6.37 17.96 -12.44
C LYS A 266 -6.65 17.70 -13.91
N THR A 267 -7.39 16.66 -14.18
CA THR A 267 -7.83 16.31 -15.53
C THR A 267 -8.76 17.40 -16.06
N ASP A 268 -8.55 17.83 -17.31
CA ASP A 268 -9.39 18.81 -17.97
C ASP A 268 -10.78 18.20 -18.28
N ALA A 269 -11.83 19.02 -18.31
CA ALA A 269 -13.20 18.54 -18.43
C ALA A 269 -13.45 17.68 -19.69
N ASP A 270 -12.78 18.04 -20.82
CA ASP A 270 -12.93 17.35 -22.11
C ASP A 270 -11.79 16.36 -22.40
N ALA A 271 -11.01 15.98 -21.39
CA ALA A 271 -9.94 15.00 -21.55
C ALA A 271 -10.52 13.59 -21.71
N THR A 272 -9.85 12.78 -22.53
CA THR A 272 -10.28 11.41 -22.83
C THR A 272 -9.35 10.37 -22.21
N PHE A 273 -9.93 9.25 -21.80
CA PHE A 273 -9.27 8.07 -21.33
C PHE A 273 -9.39 6.94 -22.37
N ASP A 274 -8.46 5.99 -22.35
CA ASP A 274 -8.56 4.79 -23.19
C ASP A 274 -9.67 3.86 -22.67
N GLU A 275 -9.93 3.90 -21.35
CA GLU A 275 -11.03 3.20 -20.71
C GLU A 275 -11.59 4.01 -19.53
N GLU A 276 -12.91 4.01 -19.35
CA GLU A 276 -13.57 4.67 -18.22
C GLU A 276 -14.65 3.77 -17.64
N ILE A 277 -14.58 3.56 -16.32
CA ILE A 277 -15.47 2.66 -15.58
C ILE A 277 -16.10 3.43 -14.43
N THR A 278 -17.40 3.21 -14.19
CA THR A 278 -18.13 3.86 -13.10
C THR A 278 -18.81 2.82 -12.22
N PHE A 279 -18.62 2.96 -10.91
CA PHE A 279 -19.29 2.16 -9.88
C PHE A 279 -20.15 3.04 -8.97
N SER A 280 -21.15 2.42 -8.35
CA SER A 280 -21.99 3.03 -7.31
C SER A 280 -21.45 2.66 -5.92
N ALA A 281 -21.28 3.65 -5.05
CA ALA A 281 -20.94 3.43 -3.65
C ALA A 281 -21.98 2.57 -2.91
N ALA A 282 -23.25 2.61 -3.35
CA ALA A 282 -24.32 1.82 -2.76
C ALA A 282 -24.15 0.30 -2.96
N ASP A 283 -23.37 -0.12 -3.95
CA ASP A 283 -23.09 -1.54 -4.22
C ASP A 283 -21.94 -2.11 -3.39
N ILE A 284 -21.25 -1.24 -2.64
CA ILE A 284 -20.07 -1.60 -1.86
C ILE A 284 -20.48 -1.84 -0.40
N GLU A 285 -20.21 -3.01 0.09
CA GLU A 285 -20.34 -3.38 1.51
C GLU A 285 -18.96 -3.79 2.08
N PRO A 286 -18.82 -4.03 3.39
CA PRO A 286 -17.58 -4.56 3.94
C PRO A 286 -17.14 -5.82 3.21
N MET A 287 -15.91 -5.83 2.70
CA MET A 287 -15.37 -6.87 1.81
C MET A 287 -14.45 -7.84 2.53
N ILE A 288 -14.45 -9.08 2.06
CA ILE A 288 -13.51 -10.14 2.47
C ILE A 288 -13.09 -10.94 1.24
N THR A 289 -11.85 -11.37 1.16
CA THR A 289 -11.45 -12.34 0.13
C THR A 289 -11.75 -13.77 0.60
N TYR A 290 -12.09 -14.65 -0.35
CA TYR A 290 -12.36 -16.07 -0.10
C TYR A 290 -11.38 -16.99 -0.83
N GLY A 291 -10.53 -16.45 -1.71
CA GLY A 291 -9.56 -17.18 -2.51
C GLY A 291 -8.13 -16.72 -2.24
N THR A 292 -7.24 -17.01 -3.19
CA THR A 292 -5.79 -16.81 -3.09
C THR A 292 -5.28 -15.60 -3.85
N ASN A 293 -6.16 -14.68 -4.22
CA ASN A 293 -5.80 -13.38 -4.79
C ASN A 293 -6.87 -12.31 -4.46
N PRO A 294 -6.56 -11.02 -4.57
CA PRO A 294 -7.50 -9.94 -4.24
C PRO A 294 -8.74 -9.86 -5.15
N GLY A 295 -8.69 -10.39 -6.37
CA GLY A 295 -9.83 -10.47 -7.29
C GLY A 295 -10.92 -11.42 -6.81
N MET A 296 -10.58 -12.36 -5.94
CA MET A 296 -11.54 -13.27 -5.30
C MET A 296 -12.11 -12.65 -4.02
N GLY A 297 -12.64 -11.44 -4.12
CA GLY A 297 -13.33 -10.72 -3.05
C GLY A 297 -14.84 -10.78 -3.17
N LEU A 298 -15.53 -10.74 -2.03
CA LEU A 298 -17.00 -10.65 -1.96
C LEU A 298 -17.41 -9.79 -0.77
N GLY A 299 -18.61 -9.23 -0.83
CA GLY A 299 -19.22 -8.57 0.31
C GLY A 299 -19.54 -9.59 1.42
N ILE A 300 -19.32 -9.19 2.66
CA ILE A 300 -19.43 -10.10 3.81
C ILE A 300 -20.80 -10.77 3.95
N SER A 301 -21.87 -10.11 3.47
CA SER A 301 -23.22 -10.66 3.50
C SER A 301 -23.48 -11.71 2.41
N LYS A 302 -22.58 -11.87 1.45
CA LYS A 302 -22.72 -12.77 0.31
C LYS A 302 -22.14 -14.15 0.57
N SER A 303 -22.56 -15.11 -0.25
CA SER A 303 -21.95 -16.44 -0.32
C SER A 303 -20.93 -16.52 -1.45
N ILE A 304 -19.98 -17.44 -1.33
CA ILE A 304 -18.95 -17.71 -2.35
C ILE A 304 -19.64 -17.99 -3.70
N PRO A 305 -19.37 -17.20 -4.73
CA PRO A 305 -20.02 -17.31 -6.04
C PRO A 305 -19.68 -18.59 -6.76
N GLY A 306 -20.35 -18.89 -7.87
CA GLY A 306 -19.99 -19.96 -8.77
C GLY A 306 -18.80 -19.60 -9.66
N ALA A 307 -18.08 -20.63 -10.16
CA ALA A 307 -16.90 -20.42 -11.00
C ALA A 307 -17.16 -19.53 -12.24
N LYS A 308 -18.39 -19.54 -12.77
CA LYS A 308 -18.79 -18.75 -13.94
C LYS A 308 -19.00 -17.27 -13.64
N ASP A 309 -19.16 -16.93 -12.36
CA ASP A 309 -19.45 -15.58 -11.91
C ASP A 309 -18.18 -14.84 -11.41
N VAL A 310 -17.01 -15.47 -11.58
CA VAL A 310 -15.72 -14.97 -11.11
C VAL A 310 -14.86 -14.53 -12.29
N ALA A 311 -14.32 -13.31 -12.23
CA ALA A 311 -13.48 -12.76 -13.29
C ALA A 311 -12.13 -13.46 -13.46
N GLU A 312 -11.65 -14.21 -12.44
CA GLU A 312 -10.34 -14.86 -12.37
C GLU A 312 -10.21 -16.18 -13.17
N GLY A 313 -11.32 -16.68 -13.70
CA GLY A 313 -11.37 -17.92 -14.47
C GLY A 313 -11.49 -19.19 -13.62
N GLU A 314 -12.06 -20.26 -14.23
CA GLU A 314 -12.46 -21.48 -13.53
C GLU A 314 -11.28 -22.25 -12.90
N GLU A 315 -10.16 -22.35 -13.59
CA GLU A 315 -8.98 -23.08 -13.07
C GLU A 315 -8.43 -22.43 -11.80
N THR A 316 -8.24 -21.11 -11.81
CA THR A 316 -7.79 -20.32 -10.64
C THR A 316 -8.79 -20.45 -9.50
N TYR A 317 -10.09 -20.37 -9.79
CA TYR A 317 -11.16 -20.52 -8.82
C TYR A 317 -11.09 -21.88 -8.10
N VAL A 318 -11.04 -22.99 -8.85
CA VAL A 318 -11.01 -24.35 -8.29
C VAL A 318 -9.78 -24.56 -7.41
N LYS A 319 -8.60 -24.16 -7.88
CA LYS A 319 -7.34 -24.26 -7.11
C LYS A 319 -7.40 -23.45 -5.81
N SER A 320 -7.88 -22.23 -5.90
CA SER A 320 -7.98 -21.33 -4.76
C SER A 320 -8.94 -21.85 -3.68
N LEU A 321 -10.11 -22.35 -4.06
CA LEU A 321 -11.06 -22.92 -3.09
C LEU A 321 -10.49 -24.19 -2.44
N ALA A 322 -9.83 -25.05 -3.21
CA ALA A 322 -9.17 -26.24 -2.68
C ALA A 322 -8.09 -25.86 -1.64
N TYR A 323 -7.25 -24.86 -1.93
CA TYR A 323 -6.24 -24.37 -0.99
C TYR A 323 -6.86 -23.77 0.26
N MET A 324 -7.88 -22.91 0.09
CA MET A 324 -8.57 -22.24 1.19
C MET A 324 -9.49 -23.19 1.99
N GLY A 325 -9.82 -24.37 1.46
CA GLY A 325 -10.72 -25.33 2.11
C GLY A 325 -12.18 -24.85 2.16
N TYR A 326 -12.62 -24.11 1.14
CA TYR A 326 -13.97 -23.57 1.02
C TYR A 326 -14.70 -24.20 -0.17
N ASN A 327 -16.04 -24.10 -0.17
CA ASN A 327 -16.89 -24.58 -1.25
C ASN A 327 -17.78 -23.46 -1.79
N GLN A 328 -18.19 -23.58 -3.05
CA GLN A 328 -19.20 -22.72 -3.65
C GLN A 328 -20.48 -22.70 -2.79
N GLY A 329 -21.08 -21.52 -2.68
CA GLY A 329 -22.34 -21.31 -1.95
C GLY A 329 -22.17 -21.16 -0.42
N GLU A 330 -20.98 -21.37 0.13
CA GLU A 330 -20.72 -21.16 1.55
C GLU A 330 -20.73 -19.66 1.90
N ALA A 331 -21.32 -19.31 3.05
CA ALA A 331 -21.19 -17.99 3.63
C ALA A 331 -19.83 -17.85 4.31
N MET A 332 -19.26 -16.63 4.30
CA MET A 332 -18.03 -16.33 5.02
C MET A 332 -18.27 -16.06 6.50
N ILE A 333 -19.41 -15.43 6.85
CA ILE A 333 -19.78 -15.15 8.24
C ILE A 333 -19.79 -16.44 9.08
N GLY A 334 -19.24 -16.35 10.29
CA GLY A 334 -19.17 -17.45 11.25
C GLY A 334 -17.99 -18.42 11.06
N LYS A 335 -17.18 -18.28 9.97
CA LYS A 335 -16.00 -19.12 9.78
C LYS A 335 -14.93 -18.78 10.82
N PRO A 336 -14.36 -19.79 11.52
CA PRO A 336 -13.35 -19.55 12.55
C PRO A 336 -12.06 -19.01 11.94
N ILE A 337 -11.37 -18.15 12.69
CA ILE A 337 -10.07 -17.61 12.36
C ILE A 337 -9.06 -17.85 13.47
N ASP A 338 -7.79 -17.90 13.14
CA ASP A 338 -6.71 -18.16 14.10
C ASP A 338 -5.85 -16.91 14.33
N TYR A 339 -5.68 -16.08 13.29
CA TYR A 339 -4.80 -14.91 13.31
C TYR A 339 -5.50 -13.66 12.79
N VAL A 340 -5.09 -12.53 13.35
CA VAL A 340 -5.43 -11.21 12.82
C VAL A 340 -4.14 -10.41 12.63
N PHE A 341 -3.99 -9.80 11.46
CA PHE A 341 -2.91 -8.89 11.16
C PHE A 341 -3.45 -7.51 10.79
N LEU A 342 -3.12 -6.50 11.59
CA LEU A 342 -3.32 -5.09 11.28
C LEU A 342 -1.97 -4.45 11.03
N GLY A 343 -1.74 -3.92 9.82
CA GLY A 343 -0.46 -3.32 9.45
C GLY A 343 -0.25 -3.27 7.95
N SER A 344 1.01 -3.23 7.54
CA SER A 344 1.52 -3.08 6.18
C SER A 344 1.48 -1.65 5.64
N CYS A 345 2.10 -1.41 4.46
CA CYS A 345 1.99 -0.14 3.75
C CYS A 345 0.56 0.20 3.32
N THR A 346 -0.35 -0.78 3.31
CA THR A 346 -1.75 -0.60 2.96
C THR A 346 -2.54 0.00 4.13
N ASN A 347 -2.48 -0.62 5.31
CA ASN A 347 -3.30 -0.26 6.48
C ASN A 347 -2.49 -0.30 7.79
N GLY A 348 -1.36 0.38 7.82
CA GLY A 348 -0.54 0.57 9.03
C GLY A 348 -0.47 2.03 9.49
N ARG A 349 -1.44 2.88 9.11
CA ARG A 349 -1.50 4.30 9.45
C ARG A 349 -2.40 4.54 10.65
N ILE A 350 -2.34 5.72 11.22
CA ILE A 350 -3.08 6.05 12.46
C ILE A 350 -4.59 5.85 12.32
N GLU A 351 -5.19 6.13 11.16
CA GLU A 351 -6.63 5.93 10.93
C GLU A 351 -7.05 4.47 11.00
N ASP A 352 -6.17 3.55 10.55
CA ASP A 352 -6.42 2.11 10.64
C ASP A 352 -6.48 1.65 12.09
N PHE A 353 -5.60 2.19 12.94
CA PHE A 353 -5.60 1.92 14.39
C PHE A 353 -6.78 2.57 15.10
N ARG A 354 -7.21 3.77 14.68
CA ARG A 354 -8.44 4.41 15.19
C ARG A 354 -9.67 3.56 14.85
N ALA A 355 -9.77 3.09 13.61
CA ALA A 355 -10.85 2.20 13.16
C ALA A 355 -10.86 0.89 13.96
N PHE A 356 -9.71 0.24 14.11
CA PHE A 356 -9.58 -0.99 14.89
C PHE A 356 -9.96 -0.77 16.37
N ALA A 357 -9.43 0.29 16.99
CA ALA A 357 -9.69 0.64 18.37
C ALA A 357 -11.16 0.93 18.64
N SER A 358 -11.89 1.54 17.70
CA SER A 358 -13.31 1.83 17.86
C SER A 358 -14.17 0.57 18.05
N ILE A 359 -13.81 -0.53 17.39
CA ILE A 359 -14.47 -1.82 17.53
C ILE A 359 -14.08 -2.53 18.84
N VAL A 360 -12.78 -2.54 19.16
CA VAL A 360 -12.28 -3.35 20.32
C VAL A 360 -12.47 -2.66 21.66
N LYS A 361 -12.78 -1.37 21.70
CA LYS A 361 -13.01 -0.60 22.93
C LYS A 361 -14.12 -1.23 23.76
N GLY A 362 -13.80 -1.59 25.01
CA GLY A 362 -14.74 -2.24 25.93
C GLY A 362 -15.01 -3.72 25.64
N ARG A 363 -14.29 -4.32 24.69
CA ARG A 363 -14.37 -5.75 24.35
C ARG A 363 -13.05 -6.44 24.66
N GLN A 364 -13.03 -7.78 24.62
CA GLN A 364 -11.83 -8.59 24.80
C GLN A 364 -11.50 -9.33 23.51
N LYS A 365 -10.24 -9.45 23.22
CA LYS A 365 -9.73 -10.31 22.16
C LYS A 365 -10.18 -11.76 22.40
N ALA A 366 -10.69 -12.43 21.38
CA ALA A 366 -11.06 -13.83 21.47
C ALA A 366 -9.84 -14.70 21.84
N ALA A 367 -10.05 -15.68 22.73
CA ALA A 367 -8.97 -16.50 23.29
C ALA A 367 -8.26 -17.36 22.22
N ASN A 368 -8.96 -17.73 21.15
CA ASN A 368 -8.41 -18.51 20.03
C ASN A 368 -7.62 -17.66 19.01
N VAL A 369 -7.61 -16.34 19.13
CA VAL A 369 -6.99 -15.45 18.14
C VAL A 369 -5.62 -14.95 18.60
N THR A 370 -4.62 -15.12 17.75
CA THR A 370 -3.35 -14.42 17.83
C THR A 370 -3.42 -13.16 16.99
N ALA A 371 -3.13 -11.99 17.54
CA ALA A 371 -3.22 -10.73 16.82
C ALA A 371 -1.86 -10.02 16.75
N TRP A 372 -1.47 -9.59 15.55
CA TRP A 372 -0.28 -8.77 15.30
C TRP A 372 -0.73 -7.39 14.84
N LEU A 373 -0.52 -6.39 15.69
CA LEU A 373 -0.83 -4.99 15.43
C LEU A 373 0.48 -4.25 15.20
N VAL A 374 0.77 -3.92 13.95
CA VAL A 374 2.08 -3.43 13.50
C VAL A 374 1.94 -2.04 12.90
N PRO A 375 2.37 -0.96 13.59
CA PRO A 375 2.35 0.38 13.01
C PRO A 375 3.30 0.48 11.81
N GLY A 376 2.95 1.33 10.86
CA GLY A 376 3.74 1.52 9.65
C GLY A 376 5.01 2.33 9.87
N SER A 377 5.11 3.09 10.97
CA SER A 377 6.27 3.92 11.31
C SER A 377 6.33 4.20 12.82
N HIS A 378 7.48 4.68 13.30
CA HIS A 378 7.59 5.19 14.67
C HIS A 378 6.74 6.44 14.92
N VAL A 379 6.43 7.22 13.89
CA VAL A 379 5.49 8.35 14.00
C VAL A 379 4.08 7.85 14.31
N VAL A 380 3.61 6.83 13.58
CA VAL A 380 2.31 6.18 13.87
C VAL A 380 2.30 5.55 15.26
N GLU A 381 3.39 4.88 15.65
CA GLU A 381 3.52 4.32 17.01
C GLU A 381 3.39 5.39 18.09
N ALA A 382 4.00 6.56 17.89
CA ALA A 382 3.88 7.69 18.81
C ALA A 382 2.42 8.21 18.87
N GLN A 383 1.77 8.40 17.72
CA GLN A 383 0.37 8.83 17.64
C GLN A 383 -0.59 7.85 18.35
N ILE A 384 -0.38 6.53 18.20
CA ILE A 384 -1.15 5.50 18.91
C ILE A 384 -1.06 5.70 20.43
N LYS A 385 0.12 6.07 20.94
CA LYS A 385 0.33 6.35 22.37
C LYS A 385 -0.30 7.66 22.79
N GLU A 386 -0.08 8.74 22.06
CA GLU A 386 -0.58 10.08 22.34
C GLU A 386 -2.10 10.16 22.32
N GLU A 387 -2.76 9.43 21.43
CA GLU A 387 -4.23 9.38 21.33
C GLU A 387 -4.89 8.41 22.33
N GLY A 388 -4.11 7.74 23.19
CA GLY A 388 -4.63 6.75 24.15
C GLY A 388 -5.14 5.46 23.51
N ILE A 389 -4.87 5.23 22.23
CA ILE A 389 -5.25 4.01 21.51
C ILE A 389 -4.52 2.80 22.12
N LEU A 390 -3.25 2.95 22.53
CA LEU A 390 -2.49 1.90 23.15
C LEU A 390 -3.17 1.33 24.40
N ASP A 391 -3.76 2.21 25.23
CA ASP A 391 -4.47 1.78 26.45
C ASP A 391 -5.73 0.99 26.09
N ILE A 392 -6.48 1.41 25.08
CA ILE A 392 -7.65 0.67 24.57
C ILE A 392 -7.24 -0.72 24.10
N LEU A 393 -6.16 -0.82 23.31
CA LEU A 393 -5.64 -2.10 22.81
C LEU A 393 -5.19 -3.01 23.94
N ASN A 394 -4.42 -2.49 24.90
CA ASN A 394 -3.94 -3.26 26.05
C ASN A 394 -5.10 -3.75 26.92
N GLN A 395 -6.10 -2.91 27.19
CA GLN A 395 -7.30 -3.30 27.94
C GLN A 395 -8.10 -4.40 27.23
N ALA A 396 -8.11 -4.40 25.92
CA ALA A 396 -8.75 -5.43 25.10
C ALA A 396 -7.90 -6.72 24.93
N GLY A 397 -6.69 -6.77 25.52
CA GLY A 397 -5.80 -7.94 25.46
C GLY A 397 -4.95 -8.03 24.21
N PHE A 398 -4.74 -6.92 23.50
CA PHE A 398 -3.83 -6.82 22.37
C PHE A 398 -2.47 -6.28 22.78
N VAL A 399 -1.43 -6.66 22.04
CA VAL A 399 -0.07 -6.15 22.20
C VAL A 399 0.35 -5.47 20.91
N LEU A 400 0.75 -4.20 21.01
CA LEU A 400 1.31 -3.45 19.88
C LEU A 400 2.73 -3.95 19.60
N ARG A 401 3.05 -4.15 18.32
CA ARG A 401 4.39 -4.49 17.87
C ARG A 401 5.16 -3.23 17.42
N GLN A 402 6.44 -3.38 17.14
CA GLN A 402 7.27 -2.32 16.58
C GLN A 402 7.07 -2.21 15.06
N PRO A 403 7.33 -1.02 14.46
CA PRO A 403 7.08 -0.77 13.05
C PRO A 403 7.85 -1.69 12.10
N GLY A 404 7.22 -2.07 10.98
CA GLY A 404 7.81 -2.90 9.93
C GLY A 404 6.77 -3.59 9.05
N CYS A 405 7.24 -4.30 8.02
CA CYS A 405 6.34 -5.02 7.10
C CYS A 405 5.73 -6.30 7.72
N SER A 406 6.43 -6.93 8.68
CA SER A 406 5.89 -8.08 9.45
C SER A 406 5.34 -9.19 8.55
N ALA A 407 4.21 -9.77 8.96
CA ALA A 407 3.52 -10.82 8.23
C ALA A 407 2.99 -10.41 6.84
N CYS A 408 3.00 -9.14 6.47
CA CYS A 408 2.62 -8.74 5.10
C CYS A 408 3.45 -9.48 4.05
N LEU A 409 4.74 -9.67 4.32
CA LEU A 409 5.70 -10.36 3.45
C LEU A 409 6.24 -11.66 4.07
N ALA A 410 6.15 -11.79 5.40
CA ALA A 410 6.68 -12.92 6.18
C ALA A 410 8.18 -13.20 5.94
N MET A 411 8.97 -12.15 5.70
CA MET A 411 10.44 -12.26 5.55
C MET A 411 11.16 -12.29 6.92
N ASN A 412 10.44 -11.97 7.99
CA ASN A 412 10.89 -12.09 9.38
C ASN A 412 10.22 -13.29 10.08
N ASP A 413 10.28 -13.35 11.41
CA ASP A 413 9.71 -14.44 12.21
C ASP A 413 8.18 -14.40 12.34
N ASP A 414 7.53 -13.32 11.87
CA ASP A 414 6.07 -13.16 11.92
C ASP A 414 5.43 -14.00 10.80
N LYS A 415 5.31 -15.29 11.01
CA LYS A 415 4.74 -16.26 10.06
C LYS A 415 3.51 -16.94 10.60
N VAL A 416 2.45 -16.96 9.81
CA VAL A 416 1.23 -17.72 10.10
C VAL A 416 1.50 -19.20 9.82
N PRO A 417 1.24 -20.12 10.77
CA PRO A 417 1.47 -21.54 10.55
C PRO A 417 0.57 -22.14 9.45
N ALA A 418 1.04 -23.25 8.85
CA ALA A 418 0.32 -23.97 7.80
C ALA A 418 -1.10 -24.37 8.25
N GLY A 419 -2.07 -24.19 7.36
CA GLY A 419 -3.48 -24.53 7.57
C GLY A 419 -4.25 -23.53 8.44
N LYS A 420 -3.59 -22.53 9.03
CA LYS A 420 -4.23 -21.50 9.86
C LYS A 420 -4.80 -20.36 9.01
N TYR A 421 -5.93 -19.81 9.45
CA TYR A 421 -6.61 -18.70 8.79
C TYR A 421 -6.23 -17.37 9.44
N ALA A 422 -5.79 -16.43 8.62
CA ALA A 422 -5.47 -15.06 9.04
C ALA A 422 -6.36 -14.04 8.35
N VAL A 423 -7.07 -13.21 9.11
CA VAL A 423 -7.71 -11.99 8.61
C VAL A 423 -6.66 -10.89 8.60
N SER A 424 -6.40 -10.30 7.44
CA SER A 424 -5.25 -9.45 7.22
C SER A 424 -5.60 -8.16 6.49
N THR A 425 -5.07 -7.05 6.97
CA THR A 425 -5.17 -5.76 6.28
C THR A 425 -4.05 -5.54 5.26
N SER A 426 -3.21 -6.55 5.01
CA SER A 426 -2.17 -6.51 3.97
C SER A 426 -2.75 -6.41 2.56
N ASN A 427 -1.90 -6.44 1.55
CA ASN A 427 -2.25 -6.20 0.15
C ASN A 427 -2.38 -7.47 -0.69
N ARG A 428 -1.70 -8.55 -0.32
CA ARG A 428 -1.65 -9.81 -1.08
C ARG A 428 -1.95 -11.02 -0.21
N ASN A 429 -2.59 -12.02 -0.80
CA ASN A 429 -2.97 -13.25 -0.12
C ASN A 429 -2.75 -14.52 -0.98
N PHE A 430 -1.78 -14.49 -1.89
CA PHE A 430 -1.42 -15.71 -2.63
C PHE A 430 -0.92 -16.80 -1.67
N GLU A 431 -0.94 -18.04 -2.14
CA GLU A 431 -0.56 -19.22 -1.36
C GLU A 431 0.77 -19.03 -0.63
N GLY A 432 0.77 -19.16 0.69
CA GLY A 432 1.96 -19.03 1.52
C GLY A 432 2.47 -17.62 1.76
N ARG A 433 1.75 -16.55 1.34
CA ARG A 433 2.20 -15.16 1.49
C ARG A 433 2.57 -14.78 2.91
N GLN A 434 1.78 -15.19 3.88
CA GLN A 434 2.02 -14.91 5.31
C GLN A 434 2.69 -16.06 6.07
N GLY A 435 3.22 -17.04 5.34
CA GLY A 435 3.87 -18.23 5.85
C GLY A 435 3.52 -19.47 5.01
N PRO A 436 4.41 -20.46 4.91
CA PRO A 436 4.15 -21.67 4.12
C PRO A 436 2.85 -22.35 4.53
N GLY A 437 1.90 -22.52 3.60
CA GLY A 437 0.60 -23.14 3.84
C GLY A 437 -0.39 -22.27 4.63
N ALA A 438 -0.09 -21.01 4.92
CA ALA A 438 -1.01 -20.07 5.56
C ALA A 438 -2.16 -19.69 4.63
N ARG A 439 -3.35 -19.49 5.19
CA ARG A 439 -4.58 -19.09 4.49
C ARG A 439 -4.96 -17.68 4.86
N THR A 440 -4.70 -16.74 3.96
CA THR A 440 -4.89 -15.31 4.22
C THR A 440 -6.18 -14.79 3.59
N LEU A 441 -6.97 -14.08 4.39
CA LEU A 441 -8.20 -13.40 4.01
C LEU A 441 -7.95 -11.89 4.09
N LEU A 442 -7.94 -11.19 2.96
CA LEU A 442 -7.80 -9.74 2.95
C LEU A 442 -9.09 -9.07 3.38
N ALA A 443 -8.96 -8.10 4.28
CA ALA A 443 -10.08 -7.38 4.85
C ALA A 443 -9.70 -5.98 5.33
N SER A 444 -10.71 -5.18 5.65
CA SER A 444 -10.53 -3.85 6.24
C SER A 444 -10.14 -3.90 7.72
N PRO A 445 -9.64 -2.79 8.30
CA PRO A 445 -9.37 -2.69 9.74
C PRO A 445 -10.58 -2.96 10.61
N TYR A 446 -11.79 -2.54 10.20
CA TYR A 446 -13.02 -2.85 10.92
C TYR A 446 -13.32 -4.35 10.95
N MET A 447 -13.21 -5.01 9.79
CA MET A 447 -13.41 -6.45 9.66
C MET A 447 -12.37 -7.23 10.49
N ALA A 448 -11.11 -6.81 10.44
CA ALA A 448 -10.03 -7.41 11.23
C ALA A 448 -10.30 -7.29 12.74
N ALA A 449 -10.77 -6.11 13.20
CA ALA A 449 -11.14 -5.88 14.58
C ALA A 449 -12.34 -6.73 15.02
N ALA A 450 -13.39 -6.79 14.20
CA ALA A 450 -14.57 -7.62 14.46
C ALA A 450 -14.19 -9.09 14.60
N ALA A 451 -13.39 -9.62 13.67
CA ALA A 451 -12.89 -10.99 13.72
C ALA A 451 -11.98 -11.24 14.95
N ALA A 452 -11.18 -10.25 15.36
CA ALA A 452 -10.30 -10.36 16.51
C ALA A 452 -11.04 -10.52 17.85
N VAL A 453 -12.19 -9.87 18.01
CA VAL A 453 -12.98 -9.94 19.25
C VAL A 453 -13.97 -11.10 19.29
N THR A 454 -14.45 -11.55 18.14
CA THR A 454 -15.42 -12.66 18.07
C THR A 454 -14.78 -14.03 17.85
N GLY A 455 -13.56 -14.10 17.30
CA GLY A 455 -12.86 -15.34 16.94
C GLY A 455 -13.35 -15.98 15.64
N VAL A 456 -14.29 -15.33 14.94
CA VAL A 456 -14.88 -15.77 13.68
C VAL A 456 -15.03 -14.59 12.73
N LEU A 457 -15.23 -14.84 11.45
CA LEU A 457 -15.60 -13.78 10.48
C LEU A 457 -16.96 -13.22 10.85
N THR A 458 -17.00 -11.93 11.14
CA THR A 458 -18.19 -11.21 11.62
C THR A 458 -18.38 -9.93 10.82
N ASP A 459 -19.60 -9.60 10.46
CA ASP A 459 -19.92 -8.32 9.84
C ASP A 459 -19.58 -7.17 10.82
N PRO A 460 -18.65 -6.28 10.49
CA PRO A 460 -18.23 -5.23 11.42
C PRO A 460 -19.38 -4.26 11.76
N ARG A 461 -20.41 -4.16 10.91
CA ARG A 461 -21.59 -3.31 11.14
C ARG A 461 -22.40 -3.71 12.40
N GLU A 462 -22.24 -4.95 12.85
CA GLU A 462 -22.86 -5.43 14.10
C GLU A 462 -22.17 -4.90 15.37
N LEU A 463 -20.95 -4.34 15.21
CA LEU A 463 -20.10 -3.94 16.34
C LEU A 463 -19.74 -2.43 16.33
N ILE A 464 -20.06 -1.72 15.25
CA ILE A 464 -19.87 -0.25 15.12
C ILE A 464 -20.88 0.52 15.96
#